data_550fb30b7268e4a8a8b13c32ae827f26
#
_entry.id   550fb30b7268e4a8a8b13c32ae827f26
#
_cell.length_a   1.000
_cell.length_b   1.000
_cell.length_c   1.000
_cell.angle_alpha   90.00
_cell.angle_beta   90.00
_cell.angle_gamma   90.00
#
_symmetry.space_group_name_H-M   'P 1'
#
loop_
_entity.id
_entity.type
_entity.pdbx_description
1 polymer ?
#
loop_
_entity_poly.entity_id
_entity_poly.type
_entity_poly.pdbx_seq_one_letter_code
_entity_poly.pdbx_strand_id
1 'polypeptide(L)'
;MKYSNVVKAMLFTSIHELAANPEHYVLHPGKDFSRNRKLGFQRLLLMLLTMEGDCIKEELYRYFGRSTDTPSKAAFYKQRKKVKEDAFRSLLVSFTQKYQKKLLKGKYSLVACDGSAADIFRNPDDSDTFFEPNGKSTRGFNQIHINAFFSVLDKKITDLLIQPARKRNEYSAFCQMVDRSESDTPVIYLCDRGYASYNAFAHVIESGQFFVMRCTDDKTEKILGFPLDNIQQLDYHVERILSRSQSKKKRFHPEQEEQYRFVCKNVPMDYITQGHPEYRLSLRIIRIELSDSCYENLITNLPELDFDFDDLKDLYHLRWDEETSFRDLKYPLCLKAFHSQKYEYIIQEVWARAILYNFCSEIAMAVEIPEKKRKYVYQVNYSEAIKICRDFLRIHDGTTLDVEGLIAQNILPVRPGRTFPRQARFKLPISFCYRN
;
A
#
# COMPACT_ATOMS: atom_id res chain seq x y z
N MET A 1 7.54 -25.86 17.47
CA MET A 1 8.29 -24.62 17.16
C MET A 1 7.27 -23.50 17.17
N LYS A 2 7.54 -22.35 17.83
CA LYS A 2 6.61 -21.22 17.84
C LYS A 2 6.45 -20.64 16.42
N TYR A 3 5.26 -20.14 16.10
CA TYR A 3 4.97 -19.63 14.76
C TYR A 3 5.83 -18.42 14.40
N SER A 4 6.13 -17.54 15.35
CA SER A 4 7.07 -16.43 15.14
C SER A 4 8.43 -16.85 14.59
N ASN A 5 8.96 -18.00 15.03
CA ASN A 5 10.21 -18.56 14.48
C ASN A 5 10.05 -19.04 13.03
N VAL A 6 8.87 -19.58 12.66
CA VAL A 6 8.58 -19.97 11.28
C VAL A 6 8.55 -18.72 10.39
N VAL A 7 7.84 -17.68 10.80
CA VAL A 7 7.75 -16.41 10.06
C VAL A 7 9.13 -15.73 9.93
N LYS A 8 9.95 -15.77 10.99
CA LYS A 8 11.34 -15.29 10.95
C LYS A 8 12.17 -16.08 9.94
N ALA A 9 12.06 -17.42 9.93
CA ALA A 9 12.75 -18.26 8.96
C ALA A 9 12.31 -17.93 7.51
N MET A 10 11.02 -17.72 7.27
CA MET A 10 10.50 -17.32 5.95
C MET A 10 11.13 -16.01 5.46
N LEU A 11 11.19 -14.98 6.32
CA LEU A 11 11.81 -13.69 5.98
C LEU A 11 13.32 -13.85 5.71
N PHE A 12 14.02 -14.61 6.55
CA PHE A 12 15.45 -14.87 6.37
C PHE A 12 15.72 -15.66 5.09
N THR A 13 14.88 -16.64 4.75
CA THR A 13 14.97 -17.37 3.48
C THR A 13 14.82 -16.42 2.30
N SER A 14 13.83 -15.51 2.31
CA SER A 14 13.66 -14.51 1.26
C SER A 14 14.87 -13.59 1.12
N ILE A 15 15.43 -13.11 2.24
CA ILE A 15 16.65 -12.30 2.22
C ILE A 15 17.84 -13.10 1.66
N HIS A 16 17.92 -14.39 1.98
CA HIS A 16 18.99 -15.28 1.50
C HIS A 16 18.90 -15.54 0.00
N GLU A 17 17.69 -15.77 -0.51
CA GLU A 17 17.41 -15.92 -1.94
C GLU A 17 17.87 -14.69 -2.73
N LEU A 18 17.54 -13.48 -2.26
CA LEU A 18 18.02 -12.25 -2.89
C LEU A 18 19.56 -12.11 -2.79
N ALA A 19 20.13 -12.48 -1.64
CA ALA A 19 21.57 -12.39 -1.40
C ALA A 19 22.39 -13.43 -2.18
N ALA A 20 21.80 -14.52 -2.63
CA ALA A 20 22.43 -15.50 -3.50
C ALA A 20 22.71 -14.93 -4.91
N ASN A 21 21.86 -13.99 -5.39
CA ASN A 21 22.01 -13.33 -6.68
C ASN A 21 21.93 -11.81 -6.55
N PRO A 22 22.85 -11.16 -5.82
CA PRO A 22 22.76 -9.74 -5.50
C PRO A 22 22.92 -8.82 -6.72
N GLU A 23 23.41 -9.33 -7.86
CA GLU A 23 23.71 -8.56 -9.05
C GLU A 23 22.47 -7.86 -9.65
N HIS A 24 21.31 -8.46 -9.52
CA HIS A 24 20.05 -7.86 -9.98
C HIS A 24 19.66 -6.62 -9.14
N TYR A 25 20.10 -6.57 -7.91
CA TYR A 25 19.66 -5.61 -6.89
C TYR A 25 20.68 -4.53 -6.54
N VAL A 26 21.83 -4.51 -7.24
CA VAL A 26 22.90 -3.56 -6.98
C VAL A 26 23.19 -2.67 -8.17
N LEU A 27 23.78 -1.49 -7.92
CA LEU A 27 24.09 -0.52 -8.97
C LEU A 27 25.17 -1.01 -9.92
N HIS A 28 26.19 -1.74 -9.42
CA HIS A 28 27.31 -2.23 -10.20
C HIS A 28 27.48 -3.74 -10.00
N PRO A 29 26.82 -4.56 -10.84
CA PRO A 29 26.96 -6.01 -10.83
C PRO A 29 28.45 -6.43 -10.92
N GLY A 30 28.79 -7.52 -10.21
CA GLY A 30 30.18 -8.02 -10.12
C GLY A 30 31.14 -7.21 -9.25
N LYS A 31 30.76 -5.97 -8.89
CA LYS A 31 31.58 -5.04 -8.09
C LYS A 31 31.03 -4.82 -6.67
N ASP A 32 29.72 -4.57 -6.59
CA ASP A 32 29.06 -4.25 -5.34
C ASP A 32 28.84 -5.53 -4.53
N PHE A 33 29.16 -5.46 -3.23
CA PHE A 33 29.10 -6.59 -2.29
C PHE A 33 29.94 -7.83 -2.66
N SER A 34 30.86 -7.73 -3.64
CA SER A 34 31.78 -8.82 -4.02
C SER A 34 32.81 -9.17 -2.92
N ARG A 35 33.07 -8.24 -1.99
CA ARG A 35 34.02 -8.46 -0.89
C ARG A 35 33.27 -8.75 0.40
N ASN A 36 33.75 -9.73 1.18
CA ASN A 36 33.23 -9.98 2.52
C ASN A 36 33.54 -8.79 3.45
N ARG A 37 32.49 -8.05 3.82
CA ARG A 37 32.55 -6.90 4.73
C ARG A 37 31.56 -7.07 5.86
N LYS A 38 31.76 -6.35 6.98
CA LYS A 38 30.85 -6.34 8.14
C LYS A 38 29.39 -6.02 7.75
N LEU A 39 29.20 -5.08 6.82
CA LEU A 39 27.91 -4.75 6.19
C LEU A 39 27.89 -5.33 4.76
N GLY A 40 27.68 -6.64 4.66
CA GLY A 40 27.31 -7.31 3.41
C GLY A 40 25.85 -7.02 3.04
N PHE A 41 25.42 -7.47 1.86
CA PHE A 41 24.08 -7.21 1.30
C PHE A 41 22.97 -7.67 2.27
N GLN A 42 23.01 -8.90 2.74
CA GLN A 42 22.03 -9.45 3.67
C GLN A 42 21.93 -8.66 4.99
N ARG A 43 23.09 -8.38 5.63
CA ARG A 43 23.12 -7.61 6.88
C ARG A 43 22.59 -6.19 6.72
N LEU A 44 22.85 -5.57 5.57
CA LEU A 44 22.35 -4.24 5.27
C LEU A 44 20.82 -4.23 5.17
N LEU A 45 20.23 -5.22 4.47
CA LEU A 45 18.77 -5.35 4.39
C LEU A 45 18.17 -5.54 5.79
N LEU A 46 18.67 -6.49 6.58
CA LEU A 46 18.21 -6.73 7.95
C LEU A 46 18.32 -5.50 8.84
N MET A 47 19.43 -4.77 8.74
CA MET A 47 19.60 -3.53 9.50
C MET A 47 18.53 -2.51 9.11
N LEU A 48 18.28 -2.29 7.83
CA LEU A 48 17.26 -1.35 7.36
C LEU A 48 15.85 -1.73 7.81
N LEU A 49 15.52 -3.04 7.85
CA LEU A 49 14.25 -3.53 8.38
C LEU A 49 14.05 -3.22 9.86
N THR A 50 15.14 -3.23 10.63
CA THR A 50 15.09 -3.09 12.09
C THR A 50 15.35 -1.68 12.61
N MET A 51 15.64 -0.70 11.73
CA MET A 51 15.84 0.70 12.13
C MET A 51 14.58 1.31 12.73
N GLU A 52 14.76 2.17 13.72
CA GLU A 52 13.68 2.86 14.44
C GLU A 52 13.62 4.35 14.06
N GLY A 53 13.78 5.23 15.02
CA GLY A 53 13.74 6.67 14.85
C GLY A 53 14.93 7.40 15.51
N ASP A 54 15.97 6.64 15.87
CA ASP A 54 17.18 7.18 16.48
C ASP A 54 18.19 7.67 15.42
N CYS A 55 19.29 8.29 15.84
CA CYS A 55 20.34 8.64 14.90
C CYS A 55 21.06 7.38 14.38
N ILE A 56 21.61 7.45 13.15
CA ILE A 56 22.31 6.30 12.51
C ILE A 56 23.38 5.66 13.40
N LYS A 57 24.04 6.44 14.24
CA LYS A 57 25.06 5.87 15.13
C LYS A 57 24.42 4.95 16.17
N GLU A 58 23.30 5.34 16.76
CA GLU A 58 22.59 4.51 17.73
C GLU A 58 21.94 3.29 17.07
N GLU A 59 21.42 3.44 15.85
CA GLU A 59 20.88 2.32 15.07
C GLU A 59 21.97 1.28 14.79
N LEU A 60 23.16 1.72 14.39
CA LEU A 60 24.32 0.84 14.20
C LEU A 60 24.75 0.15 15.50
N TYR A 61 24.88 0.91 16.61
CA TYR A 61 25.22 0.34 17.89
C TYR A 61 24.19 -0.69 18.38
N ARG A 62 22.92 -0.39 18.20
CA ARG A 62 21.83 -1.31 18.57
C ARG A 62 21.88 -2.60 17.75
N TYR A 63 22.10 -2.51 16.44
CA TYR A 63 22.17 -3.65 15.55
C TYR A 63 23.42 -4.52 15.78
N PHE A 64 24.57 -3.90 16.11
CA PHE A 64 25.83 -4.59 16.37
C PHE A 64 26.12 -4.84 17.85
N GLY A 65 25.13 -4.74 18.74
CA GLY A 65 25.26 -5.07 20.16
C GLY A 65 26.23 -4.15 20.92
N ARG A 66 26.36 -2.86 20.51
CA ARG A 66 27.31 -1.87 21.09
C ARG A 66 28.77 -2.32 21.11
N SER A 67 29.15 -3.13 20.13
CA SER A 67 30.51 -3.61 19.95
C SER A 67 31.45 -2.51 19.46
N THR A 68 32.71 -2.52 19.88
CA THR A 68 33.78 -1.67 19.32
C THR A 68 34.03 -1.96 17.84
N ASP A 69 33.57 -3.11 17.35
CA ASP A 69 33.62 -3.53 15.94
C ASP A 69 32.47 -3.00 15.06
N THR A 70 31.64 -2.12 15.61
CA THR A 70 30.52 -1.51 14.90
C THR A 70 31.01 -0.68 13.70
N PRO A 71 30.42 -0.87 12.49
CA PRO A 71 30.77 -0.07 11.32
C PRO A 71 30.46 1.42 11.52
N SER A 72 31.25 2.28 10.86
CA SER A 72 31.01 3.73 10.90
C SER A 72 29.79 4.13 10.06
N LYS A 73 29.20 5.31 10.37
CA LYS A 73 28.14 5.94 9.56
C LYS A 73 28.52 6.01 8.07
N ALA A 74 29.78 6.40 7.79
CA ALA A 74 30.27 6.50 6.40
C ALA A 74 30.28 5.14 5.70
N ALA A 75 30.68 4.08 6.40
CA ALA A 75 30.64 2.72 5.87
C ALA A 75 29.21 2.27 5.57
N PHE A 76 28.27 2.58 6.46
CA PHE A 76 26.84 2.29 6.24
C PHE A 76 26.30 2.96 4.98
N TYR A 77 26.44 4.28 4.85
CA TYR A 77 25.94 5.01 3.67
C TYR A 77 26.64 4.58 2.38
N LYS A 78 27.95 4.25 2.44
CA LYS A 78 28.67 3.72 1.30
C LYS A 78 28.13 2.37 0.81
N GLN A 79 27.70 1.50 1.71
CA GLN A 79 27.07 0.22 1.34
C GLN A 79 25.63 0.43 0.90
N ARG A 80 24.87 1.25 1.63
CA ARG A 80 23.47 1.55 1.35
C ARG A 80 23.27 2.11 -0.06
N LYS A 81 24.16 3.01 -0.51
CA LYS A 81 24.12 3.60 -1.86
C LYS A 81 24.14 2.57 -2.99
N LYS A 82 24.65 1.38 -2.75
CA LYS A 82 24.80 0.33 -3.75
C LYS A 82 23.51 -0.44 -4.06
N VAL A 83 22.53 -0.40 -3.17
CA VAL A 83 21.30 -1.19 -3.26
C VAL A 83 20.23 -0.41 -4.01
N LYS A 84 19.64 -1.03 -5.03
CA LYS A 84 18.49 -0.51 -5.77
C LYS A 84 17.20 -0.65 -4.97
N GLU A 85 16.19 0.14 -5.30
CA GLU A 85 14.84 0.03 -4.74
C GLU A 85 14.23 -1.35 -4.99
N ASP A 86 14.42 -1.91 -6.17
CA ASP A 86 13.90 -3.22 -6.57
C ASP A 86 14.26 -4.35 -5.60
N ALA A 87 15.37 -4.25 -4.87
CA ALA A 87 15.73 -5.22 -3.84
C ALA A 87 14.65 -5.33 -2.75
N PHE A 88 14.08 -4.20 -2.35
CA PHE A 88 13.07 -4.18 -1.30
C PHE A 88 11.70 -4.64 -1.83
N ARG A 89 11.35 -4.23 -3.04
CA ARG A 89 10.12 -4.72 -3.69
C ARG A 89 10.18 -6.24 -3.85
N SER A 90 11.27 -6.76 -4.39
CA SER A 90 11.47 -8.21 -4.56
C SER A 90 11.45 -8.95 -3.21
N LEU A 91 12.04 -8.36 -2.15
CA LEU A 91 11.97 -8.93 -0.81
C LEU A 91 10.55 -8.96 -0.27
N LEU A 92 9.76 -7.89 -0.45
CA LEU A 92 8.36 -7.86 -0.07
C LEU A 92 7.59 -8.98 -0.77
N VAL A 93 7.72 -9.09 -2.10
CA VAL A 93 7.03 -10.11 -2.92
C VAL A 93 7.45 -11.51 -2.50
N SER A 94 8.77 -11.81 -2.46
CA SER A 94 9.27 -13.13 -2.05
C SER A 94 8.80 -13.51 -0.64
N PHE A 95 8.79 -12.58 0.30
CA PHE A 95 8.31 -12.84 1.65
C PHE A 95 6.80 -13.10 1.67
N THR A 96 6.00 -12.28 0.97
CA THR A 96 4.55 -12.42 0.94
C THR A 96 4.05 -13.68 0.21
N GLN A 97 4.85 -14.24 -0.68
CA GLN A 97 4.54 -15.51 -1.37
C GLN A 97 4.77 -16.76 -0.49
N LYS A 98 5.45 -16.64 0.67
CA LYS A 98 5.80 -17.80 1.52
C LYS A 98 4.70 -18.23 2.49
N TYR A 99 3.62 -17.47 2.63
CA TYR A 99 2.51 -17.85 3.49
C TYR A 99 1.20 -18.03 2.71
N GLN A 100 0.29 -18.81 3.31
CA GLN A 100 -0.99 -19.10 2.70
C GLN A 100 -1.87 -17.86 2.66
N LYS A 101 -2.37 -17.51 1.48
CA LYS A 101 -3.31 -16.41 1.27
C LYS A 101 -4.70 -16.79 1.75
N LYS A 102 -5.39 -15.86 2.40
CA LYS A 102 -6.80 -15.96 2.69
C LYS A 102 -7.59 -15.47 1.49
N LEU A 103 -8.56 -16.26 1.06
CA LEU A 103 -9.35 -15.97 -0.14
C LEU A 103 -10.82 -15.73 0.20
N LEU A 104 -11.41 -14.70 -0.37
CA LEU A 104 -12.84 -14.46 -0.34
C LEU A 104 -13.54 -15.53 -1.16
N LYS A 105 -14.60 -16.14 -0.60
CA LYS A 105 -15.32 -17.26 -1.23
C LYS A 105 -14.39 -18.40 -1.71
N GLY A 106 -13.20 -18.55 -1.08
CA GLY A 106 -12.21 -19.56 -1.45
C GLY A 106 -11.52 -19.34 -2.80
N LYS A 107 -11.75 -18.20 -3.48
CA LYS A 107 -11.32 -17.96 -4.86
C LYS A 107 -10.57 -16.63 -5.04
N TYR A 108 -11.02 -15.55 -4.42
CA TYR A 108 -10.58 -14.20 -4.74
C TYR A 108 -9.65 -13.63 -3.68
N SER A 109 -8.52 -13.07 -4.07
CA SER A 109 -7.71 -12.16 -3.25
C SER A 109 -8.38 -10.79 -3.22
N LEU A 110 -8.43 -10.16 -2.04
CA LEU A 110 -9.07 -8.86 -1.86
C LEU A 110 -8.01 -7.81 -1.56
N VAL A 111 -7.84 -6.84 -2.45
CA VAL A 111 -6.80 -5.80 -2.36
C VAL A 111 -7.43 -4.42 -2.33
N ALA A 112 -7.25 -3.69 -1.23
CA ALA A 112 -7.62 -2.29 -1.16
C ALA A 112 -6.46 -1.40 -1.67
N CYS A 113 -6.79 -0.26 -2.29
CA CYS A 113 -5.84 0.74 -2.75
C CYS A 113 -6.14 2.09 -2.12
N ASP A 114 -5.13 2.69 -1.50
CA ASP A 114 -5.21 4.06 -1.00
C ASP A 114 -3.87 4.78 -1.09
N GLY A 115 -3.93 6.11 -1.03
CA GLY A 115 -2.79 6.99 -1.06
C GLY A 115 -2.60 7.76 0.24
N SER A 116 -1.36 7.89 0.69
CA SER A 116 -1.04 8.61 1.91
C SER A 116 0.20 9.48 1.80
N ALA A 117 0.10 10.74 2.25
CA ALA A 117 1.25 11.62 2.32
C ALA A 117 2.09 11.36 3.58
N ALA A 118 3.41 11.31 3.42
CA ALA A 118 4.37 11.30 4.50
C ALA A 118 5.27 12.55 4.42
N ASP A 119 5.43 13.22 5.57
CA ASP A 119 6.31 14.37 5.66
C ASP A 119 7.77 13.88 5.66
N ILE A 120 8.62 14.55 4.90
CA ILE A 120 10.05 14.29 4.83
C ILE A 120 10.83 15.54 5.22
N PHE A 121 12.13 15.46 5.27
CA PHE A 121 12.97 16.57 5.64
C PHE A 121 12.74 17.79 4.76
N ARG A 122 12.73 18.97 5.41
CA ARG A 122 12.55 20.23 4.71
C ARG A 122 13.79 20.54 3.84
N ASN A 123 13.58 20.58 2.56
CA ASN A 123 14.55 21.02 1.55
C ASN A 123 13.82 21.92 0.53
N PRO A 124 13.92 23.24 0.63
CA PRO A 124 13.27 24.17 -0.31
C PRO A 124 13.77 24.04 -1.74
N ASP A 125 15.01 23.54 -1.93
CA ASP A 125 15.61 23.39 -3.26
C ASP A 125 15.05 22.18 -4.04
N ASP A 126 14.34 21.29 -3.35
CA ASP A 126 13.67 20.13 -3.97
C ASP A 126 12.24 20.51 -4.37
N SER A 127 12.09 21.09 -5.55
CA SER A 127 10.82 21.53 -6.12
C SER A 127 9.78 20.42 -6.29
N ASP A 128 10.20 19.17 -6.37
CA ASP A 128 9.33 18.02 -6.60
C ASP A 128 8.58 17.59 -5.34
N THR A 129 9.14 17.88 -4.18
CA THR A 129 8.55 17.51 -2.88
C THR A 129 8.19 18.72 -2.01
N PHE A 130 8.73 19.92 -2.27
CA PHE A 130 8.54 21.10 -1.45
C PHE A 130 7.20 21.80 -1.72
N PHE A 131 6.51 22.11 -0.64
CA PHE A 131 5.32 22.98 -0.61
C PHE A 131 5.67 24.29 0.07
N GLU A 132 5.41 25.41 -0.61
CA GLU A 132 5.60 26.75 -0.09
C GLU A 132 4.79 27.00 1.19
N PRO A 133 5.17 28.03 1.98
CA PRO A 133 4.39 28.47 3.13
C PRO A 133 2.91 28.65 2.78
N ASN A 134 2.05 28.11 3.61
CA ASN A 134 0.59 28.16 3.41
C ASN A 134 -0.12 28.04 4.76
N GLY A 135 -1.47 28.00 4.77
CA GLY A 135 -2.26 27.85 5.98
C GLY A 135 -1.95 26.60 6.84
N LYS A 136 -1.18 25.65 6.34
CA LYS A 136 -0.75 24.44 7.07
C LYS A 136 0.67 24.53 7.63
N SER A 137 1.51 25.44 7.12
CA SER A 137 2.89 25.64 7.57
C SER A 137 3.39 27.03 7.22
N THR A 138 4.00 27.71 8.19
CA THR A 138 4.61 29.04 8.02
C THR A 138 5.96 29.01 7.32
N ARG A 139 6.64 27.87 7.26
CA ARG A 139 7.97 27.69 6.67
C ARG A 139 8.00 26.84 5.41
N GLY A 140 6.84 26.34 4.99
CA GLY A 140 6.78 25.31 3.97
C GLY A 140 7.27 23.95 4.49
N PHE A 141 7.05 22.89 3.70
CA PHE A 141 7.36 21.52 4.06
C PHE A 141 7.55 20.66 2.82
N ASN A 142 8.28 19.55 2.95
CA ASN A 142 8.42 18.55 1.88
C ASN A 142 7.62 17.29 2.21
N GLN A 143 7.05 16.69 1.18
CA GLN A 143 6.29 15.45 1.30
C GLN A 143 6.58 14.49 0.15
N ILE A 144 6.49 13.20 0.47
CA ILE A 144 6.29 12.12 -0.48
C ILE A 144 4.84 11.65 -0.43
N HIS A 145 4.38 11.05 -1.50
CA HIS A 145 3.09 10.37 -1.60
C HIS A 145 3.32 8.87 -1.77
N ILE A 146 2.71 8.08 -0.90
CA ILE A 146 2.83 6.63 -0.89
C ILE A 146 1.49 6.06 -1.33
N ASN A 147 1.47 5.40 -2.49
CA ASN A 147 0.34 4.59 -2.92
C ASN A 147 0.62 3.15 -2.47
N ALA A 148 -0.35 2.48 -1.90
CA ALA A 148 -0.19 1.12 -1.42
C ALA A 148 -1.34 0.22 -1.87
N PHE A 149 -0.99 -1.02 -2.21
CA PHE A 149 -1.90 -2.14 -2.27
C PHE A 149 -1.85 -2.91 -0.96
N PHE A 150 -3.02 -3.16 -0.39
CA PHE A 150 -3.18 -3.82 0.89
C PHE A 150 -4.13 -5.01 0.78
N SER A 151 -3.63 -6.22 1.06
CA SER A 151 -4.48 -7.40 1.19
C SER A 151 -5.34 -7.28 2.44
N VAL A 152 -6.65 -7.12 2.25
CA VAL A 152 -7.61 -6.86 3.33
C VAL A 152 -7.73 -8.07 4.26
N LEU A 153 -7.78 -9.26 3.68
CA LEU A 153 -7.96 -10.51 4.43
C LEU A 153 -6.68 -10.96 5.16
N ASP A 154 -5.51 -10.71 4.54
CA ASP A 154 -4.21 -11.06 5.12
C ASP A 154 -3.61 -9.95 5.98
N LYS A 155 -4.18 -8.75 5.92
CA LYS A 155 -3.69 -7.53 6.60
C LYS A 155 -2.22 -7.26 6.29
N LYS A 156 -1.89 -7.27 4.99
CA LYS A 156 -0.52 -7.10 4.49
C LYS A 156 -0.44 -6.14 3.32
N ILE A 157 0.66 -5.42 3.24
CA ILE A 157 1.01 -4.62 2.08
C ILE A 157 1.52 -5.57 1.00
N THR A 158 0.94 -5.50 -0.19
CA THR A 158 1.33 -6.36 -1.32
C THR A 158 2.19 -5.61 -2.35
N ASP A 159 2.00 -4.30 -2.47
CA ASP A 159 2.85 -3.44 -3.31
C ASP A 159 2.82 -1.99 -2.84
N LEU A 160 3.83 -1.20 -3.22
CA LEU A 160 3.93 0.23 -2.96
C LEU A 160 4.45 0.96 -4.20
N LEU A 161 3.92 2.17 -4.43
CA LEU A 161 4.51 3.11 -5.38
C LEU A 161 4.66 4.48 -4.71
N ILE A 162 5.90 4.97 -4.62
CA ILE A 162 6.25 6.19 -3.91
C ILE A 162 6.55 7.28 -4.92
N GLN A 163 5.91 8.44 -4.76
CA GLN A 163 6.05 9.59 -5.66
C GLN A 163 6.45 10.84 -4.87
N PRO A 164 7.22 11.76 -5.46
CA PRO A 164 7.31 13.12 -4.94
C PRO A 164 5.91 13.76 -4.88
N ALA A 165 5.54 14.35 -3.75
CA ALA A 165 4.14 14.74 -3.53
C ALA A 165 3.64 15.86 -4.47
N ARG A 166 4.53 16.66 -5.05
CA ARG A 166 4.19 17.65 -6.08
C ARG A 166 3.90 17.03 -7.44
N LYS A 167 4.44 15.84 -7.69
CA LYS A 167 4.27 15.05 -8.92
C LYS A 167 3.34 13.85 -8.72
N ARG A 168 2.58 13.82 -7.62
CA ARG A 168 1.68 12.71 -7.35
C ARG A 168 0.64 12.56 -8.45
N ASN A 169 0.44 11.32 -8.84
CA ASN A 169 -0.63 10.92 -9.74
C ASN A 169 -1.14 9.53 -9.30
N GLU A 170 -2.14 9.53 -8.44
CA GLU A 170 -2.73 8.32 -7.85
C GLU A 170 -3.32 7.38 -8.92
N TYR A 171 -3.93 7.95 -9.97
CA TYR A 171 -4.46 7.14 -11.08
C TYR A 171 -3.37 6.38 -11.82
N SER A 172 -2.29 7.07 -12.20
CA SER A 172 -1.15 6.44 -12.88
C SER A 172 -0.44 5.44 -11.97
N ALA A 173 -0.32 5.74 -10.68
CA ALA A 173 0.26 4.83 -9.71
C ALA A 173 -0.57 3.54 -9.59
N PHE A 174 -1.89 3.65 -9.51
CA PHE A 174 -2.79 2.50 -9.49
C PHE A 174 -2.62 1.63 -10.73
N CYS A 175 -2.69 2.21 -11.93
CA CYS A 175 -2.52 1.46 -13.18
C CYS A 175 -1.17 0.74 -13.23
N GLN A 176 -0.07 1.43 -12.90
CA GLN A 176 1.27 0.82 -12.86
C GLN A 176 1.38 -0.34 -11.86
N MET A 177 0.71 -0.23 -10.70
CA MET A 177 0.72 -1.28 -9.69
C MET A 177 -0.14 -2.46 -10.12
N VAL A 178 -1.26 -2.23 -10.82
CA VAL A 178 -2.08 -3.30 -11.44
C VAL A 178 -1.28 -4.03 -12.51
N ASP A 179 -0.67 -3.30 -13.45
CA ASP A 179 0.05 -3.87 -14.60
C ASP A 179 1.24 -4.75 -14.19
N ARG A 180 1.91 -4.41 -13.06
CA ARG A 180 3.05 -5.17 -12.54
C ARG A 180 2.68 -6.21 -11.47
N SER A 181 1.38 -6.39 -11.21
CA SER A 181 0.91 -7.34 -10.21
C SER A 181 1.02 -8.76 -10.76
N GLU A 182 1.77 -9.61 -10.06
CA GLU A 182 1.91 -11.03 -10.35
C GLU A 182 1.09 -11.81 -9.31
N SER A 183 -0.16 -12.14 -9.64
CA SER A 183 -1.03 -12.90 -8.73
C SER A 183 -1.45 -14.21 -9.37
N ASP A 184 -1.27 -15.30 -8.61
CA ASP A 184 -1.73 -16.66 -9.01
C ASP A 184 -3.24 -16.86 -8.81
N THR A 185 -3.91 -15.90 -8.18
CA THR A 185 -5.34 -15.96 -7.87
C THR A 185 -6.03 -14.71 -8.41
N PRO A 186 -7.32 -14.81 -8.79
CA PRO A 186 -8.09 -13.63 -9.17
C PRO A 186 -8.10 -12.57 -8.06
N VAL A 187 -7.84 -11.33 -8.42
CA VAL A 187 -7.78 -10.18 -7.50
C VAL A 187 -9.01 -9.31 -7.68
N ILE A 188 -9.63 -8.90 -6.57
CA ILE A 188 -10.64 -7.84 -6.55
C ILE A 188 -10.00 -6.60 -5.94
N TYR A 189 -9.87 -5.53 -6.73
CA TYR A 189 -9.38 -4.24 -6.26
C TYR A 189 -10.51 -3.39 -5.69
N LEU A 190 -10.40 -3.02 -4.41
CA LEU A 190 -11.32 -2.12 -3.72
C LEU A 190 -10.74 -0.70 -3.69
N CYS A 191 -11.38 0.25 -4.36
CA CYS A 191 -10.85 1.61 -4.47
C CYS A 191 -11.88 2.67 -4.11
N ASP A 192 -11.41 3.78 -3.53
CA ASP A 192 -12.24 4.96 -3.29
C ASP A 192 -12.53 5.71 -4.60
N ARG A 193 -13.49 6.63 -4.54
CA ARG A 193 -13.94 7.49 -5.64
C ARG A 193 -12.82 8.23 -6.37
N GLY A 194 -11.68 8.41 -5.71
CA GLY A 194 -10.48 9.00 -6.28
C GLY A 194 -9.92 8.19 -7.45
N TYR A 195 -10.06 6.90 -7.48
CA TYR A 195 -9.49 6.00 -8.49
C TYR A 195 -10.42 5.70 -9.66
N ALA A 196 -11.72 5.89 -9.52
CA ALA A 196 -12.70 5.55 -10.54
C ALA A 196 -12.48 6.37 -11.83
N SER A 197 -12.00 5.70 -12.88
CA SER A 197 -11.79 6.25 -14.21
C SER A 197 -11.84 5.15 -15.26
N TYR A 198 -12.20 5.50 -16.50
CA TYR A 198 -12.22 4.52 -17.60
C TYR A 198 -10.86 3.83 -17.81
N ASN A 199 -9.77 4.58 -17.65
CA ASN A 199 -8.43 4.00 -17.78
C ASN A 199 -8.14 2.98 -16.68
N ALA A 200 -8.47 3.29 -15.43
CA ALA A 200 -8.29 2.38 -14.30
C ALA A 200 -9.14 1.09 -14.48
N PHE A 201 -10.39 1.23 -14.92
CA PHE A 201 -11.23 0.07 -15.22
C PHE A 201 -10.60 -0.81 -16.31
N ALA A 202 -10.11 -0.18 -17.39
CA ALA A 202 -9.49 -0.88 -18.50
C ALA A 202 -8.22 -1.65 -18.05
N HIS A 203 -7.31 -1.04 -17.30
CA HIS A 203 -6.11 -1.72 -16.79
C HIS A 203 -6.45 -2.96 -15.95
N VAL A 204 -7.47 -2.88 -15.09
CA VAL A 204 -7.89 -4.04 -14.30
C VAL A 204 -8.52 -5.13 -15.18
N ILE A 205 -9.36 -4.75 -16.14
CA ILE A 205 -10.01 -5.70 -17.07
C ILE A 205 -8.97 -6.39 -17.95
N GLU A 206 -8.06 -5.62 -18.55
CA GLU A 206 -7.02 -6.18 -19.44
C GLU A 206 -5.99 -7.05 -18.69
N SER A 207 -5.80 -6.83 -17.39
CA SER A 207 -5.03 -7.74 -16.54
C SER A 207 -5.81 -9.00 -16.12
N GLY A 208 -7.05 -9.19 -16.60
CA GLY A 208 -7.91 -10.33 -16.25
C GLY A 208 -8.40 -10.31 -14.80
N GLN A 209 -8.42 -9.14 -14.16
CA GLN A 209 -8.76 -8.98 -12.75
C GLN A 209 -10.10 -8.25 -12.56
N PHE A 210 -10.49 -8.08 -11.30
CA PHE A 210 -11.77 -7.50 -10.92
C PHE A 210 -11.59 -6.27 -10.06
N PHE A 211 -12.63 -5.43 -10.02
CA PHE A 211 -12.66 -4.26 -9.16
C PHE A 211 -14.05 -3.99 -8.58
N VAL A 212 -14.08 -3.31 -7.43
CA VAL A 212 -15.24 -2.59 -6.91
C VAL A 212 -14.76 -1.19 -6.55
N MET A 213 -15.22 -0.19 -7.28
CA MET A 213 -14.80 1.20 -7.11
C MET A 213 -15.98 2.08 -6.78
N ARG A 214 -15.84 2.88 -5.73
CA ARG A 214 -16.82 3.91 -5.41
C ARG A 214 -16.81 5.01 -6.46
N CYS A 215 -17.97 5.56 -6.78
CA CYS A 215 -18.10 6.63 -7.74
C CYS A 215 -19.02 7.76 -7.21
N THR A 216 -18.82 8.98 -7.68
CA THR A 216 -19.73 10.09 -7.41
C THR A 216 -20.97 10.00 -8.28
N ASP A 217 -22.10 10.59 -7.85
CA ASP A 217 -23.34 10.62 -8.62
C ASP A 217 -23.09 11.16 -10.03
N ASP A 218 -22.44 12.32 -10.16
CA ASP A 218 -22.14 12.96 -11.46
C ASP A 218 -21.35 12.04 -12.43
N LYS A 219 -20.37 11.29 -11.95
CA LYS A 219 -19.64 10.32 -12.77
C LYS A 219 -20.51 9.11 -13.13
N THR A 220 -21.29 8.62 -12.17
CA THR A 220 -22.18 7.47 -12.35
C THR A 220 -23.24 7.78 -13.39
N GLU A 221 -23.90 8.93 -13.32
CA GLU A 221 -24.87 9.40 -14.30
C GLU A 221 -24.28 9.52 -15.71
N LYS A 222 -23.06 10.03 -15.81
CA LYS A 222 -22.33 10.08 -17.09
C LYS A 222 -22.06 8.70 -17.69
N ILE A 223 -21.81 7.70 -16.86
CA ILE A 223 -21.62 6.32 -17.29
C ILE A 223 -22.98 5.69 -17.64
N LEU A 224 -23.99 5.88 -16.81
CA LEU A 224 -25.36 5.39 -17.04
C LEU A 224 -26.00 6.02 -18.28
N GLY A 225 -25.82 7.33 -18.47
CA GLY A 225 -26.47 8.12 -19.51
C GLY A 225 -27.85 8.67 -19.13
N PHE A 226 -28.25 8.49 -17.87
CA PHE A 226 -29.46 9.04 -17.27
C PHE A 226 -29.21 9.51 -15.83
N PRO A 227 -30.04 10.44 -15.29
CA PRO A 227 -29.88 10.95 -13.94
C PRO A 227 -30.28 9.91 -12.88
N LEU A 228 -29.71 10.05 -11.68
CA LEU A 228 -29.99 9.22 -10.51
C LEU A 228 -31.10 9.81 -9.60
N ASP A 229 -31.73 10.89 -10.02
CA ASP A 229 -32.80 11.55 -9.25
C ASP A 229 -33.90 10.55 -8.87
N ASN A 230 -34.23 10.50 -7.59
CA ASN A 230 -35.24 9.61 -7.01
C ASN A 230 -34.97 8.10 -7.12
N ILE A 231 -33.79 7.69 -7.51
CA ILE A 231 -33.38 6.28 -7.52
C ILE A 231 -32.69 5.96 -6.19
N GLN A 232 -33.37 5.24 -5.32
CA GLN A 232 -32.83 4.84 -4.00
C GLN A 232 -31.93 3.61 -4.13
N GLN A 233 -32.29 2.65 -4.97
CA GLN A 233 -31.54 1.43 -5.23
C GLN A 233 -31.46 1.16 -6.72
N LEU A 234 -30.28 0.74 -7.17
CA LEU A 234 -30.03 0.37 -8.56
C LEU A 234 -29.07 -0.82 -8.61
N ASP A 235 -29.36 -1.74 -9.52
CA ASP A 235 -28.44 -2.78 -9.98
C ASP A 235 -28.60 -2.84 -11.50
N TYR A 236 -27.61 -2.34 -12.23
CA TYR A 236 -27.75 -2.08 -13.66
C TYR A 236 -26.48 -2.43 -14.45
N HIS A 237 -26.64 -3.21 -15.49
CA HIS A 237 -25.57 -3.52 -16.43
C HIS A 237 -25.52 -2.49 -17.55
N VAL A 238 -24.32 -2.00 -17.85
CA VAL A 238 -24.10 -1.01 -18.88
C VAL A 238 -22.93 -1.38 -19.77
N GLU A 239 -23.16 -1.32 -21.08
CA GLU A 239 -22.10 -1.41 -22.08
C GLU A 239 -21.75 -0.04 -22.62
N ARG A 240 -20.47 0.27 -22.77
CA ARG A 240 -19.97 1.55 -23.29
C ARG A 240 -18.87 1.32 -24.31
N ILE A 241 -18.93 2.08 -25.37
CA ILE A 241 -17.89 2.14 -26.41
C ILE A 241 -17.18 3.49 -26.27
N LEU A 242 -15.97 3.45 -25.77
CA LEU A 242 -15.15 4.65 -25.59
C LEU A 242 -14.45 5.00 -26.88
N SER A 243 -14.45 6.28 -27.28
CA SER A 243 -13.79 6.74 -28.50
C SER A 243 -13.25 8.16 -28.33
N ARG A 244 -12.13 8.45 -29.01
CA ARG A 244 -11.57 9.81 -29.17
C ARG A 244 -12.28 10.62 -30.25
N SER A 245 -13.19 10.02 -31.01
CA SER A 245 -13.89 10.64 -32.14
C SER A 245 -15.36 10.84 -31.85
N GLN A 246 -15.83 12.08 -31.85
CA GLN A 246 -17.26 12.40 -31.73
C GLN A 246 -18.05 12.08 -33.03
N SER A 247 -17.37 12.14 -34.19
CA SER A 247 -18.00 11.88 -35.47
C SER A 247 -18.41 10.43 -35.67
N LYS A 248 -17.72 9.48 -35.05
CA LYS A 248 -18.03 8.03 -35.10
C LYS A 248 -19.39 7.73 -34.48
N LYS A 249 -19.75 8.39 -33.37
CA LYS A 249 -21.02 8.22 -32.67
C LYS A 249 -22.23 8.40 -33.62
N LYS A 250 -22.24 9.47 -34.40
CA LYS A 250 -23.40 9.83 -35.24
C LYS A 250 -23.32 9.25 -36.65
N ARG A 251 -22.10 9.12 -37.23
CA ARG A 251 -21.92 8.84 -38.63
C ARG A 251 -21.79 7.35 -38.97
N PHE A 252 -21.23 6.58 -38.10
CA PHE A 252 -20.89 5.17 -38.38
C PHE A 252 -21.70 4.16 -37.58
N HIS A 253 -22.29 4.56 -36.42
CA HIS A 253 -22.99 3.65 -35.52
C HIS A 253 -24.26 4.29 -34.92
N PRO A 254 -25.23 4.69 -35.76
CA PRO A 254 -26.45 5.34 -35.28
C PRO A 254 -27.25 4.46 -34.32
N GLU A 255 -27.25 3.13 -34.55
CA GLU A 255 -27.90 2.14 -33.68
C GLU A 255 -27.28 1.97 -32.30
N GLN A 256 -26.03 2.36 -32.15
CA GLN A 256 -25.27 2.26 -30.90
C GLN A 256 -24.97 3.64 -30.28
N GLU A 257 -25.65 4.68 -30.73
CA GLU A 257 -25.37 6.06 -30.30
C GLU A 257 -25.36 6.22 -28.78
N GLU A 258 -26.28 5.58 -28.08
CA GLU A 258 -26.38 5.65 -26.62
C GLU A 258 -25.23 4.94 -25.90
N GLN A 259 -24.61 3.97 -26.54
CA GLN A 259 -23.46 3.25 -25.97
C GLN A 259 -22.15 4.00 -26.12
N TYR A 260 -22.04 4.92 -27.10
CA TYR A 260 -20.80 5.67 -27.33
C TYR A 260 -20.57 6.74 -26.27
N ARG A 261 -19.32 6.78 -25.80
CA ARG A 261 -18.84 7.84 -24.89
C ARG A 261 -17.56 8.44 -25.47
N PHE A 262 -17.56 9.75 -25.60
CA PHE A 262 -16.40 10.51 -26.02
C PHE A 262 -15.42 10.64 -24.85
N VAL A 263 -14.16 10.28 -25.08
CA VAL A 263 -13.06 10.47 -24.14
C VAL A 263 -12.16 11.59 -24.66
N CYS A 264 -12.09 12.71 -23.93
CA CYS A 264 -11.26 13.85 -24.28
C CYS A 264 -9.77 13.45 -24.38
N LYS A 265 -9.01 14.07 -25.30
CA LYS A 265 -7.58 13.77 -25.50
C LYS A 265 -6.73 13.96 -24.24
N ASN A 266 -7.12 14.88 -23.36
CA ASN A 266 -6.42 15.17 -22.10
C ASN A 266 -6.71 14.15 -20.99
N VAL A 267 -7.68 13.26 -21.18
CA VAL A 267 -8.00 12.21 -20.22
C VAL A 267 -7.22 10.97 -20.60
N PRO A 268 -6.42 10.39 -19.69
CA PRO A 268 -5.71 9.14 -19.94
C PRO A 268 -6.68 8.04 -20.37
N MET A 269 -6.31 7.30 -21.40
CA MET A 269 -6.99 6.08 -21.85
C MET A 269 -6.01 5.33 -22.77
N ASP A 270 -5.22 4.46 -22.16
CA ASP A 270 -4.03 3.86 -22.78
C ASP A 270 -4.39 2.83 -23.86
N TYR A 271 -5.59 2.27 -23.75
CA TYR A 271 -6.11 1.26 -24.69
C TYR A 271 -6.82 1.84 -25.92
N ILE A 272 -6.93 3.17 -26.05
CA ILE A 272 -7.39 3.83 -27.29
C ILE A 272 -6.17 4.38 -28.03
N THR A 273 -5.77 3.68 -29.10
CA THR A 273 -4.63 4.00 -29.96
C THR A 273 -5.05 4.21 -31.41
N GLN A 274 -4.11 4.53 -32.30
CA GLN A 274 -4.38 4.61 -33.75
C GLN A 274 -4.88 3.27 -34.33
N GLY A 275 -4.29 2.15 -33.84
CA GLY A 275 -4.68 0.80 -34.27
C GLY A 275 -5.98 0.32 -33.64
N HIS A 276 -6.31 0.82 -32.44
CA HIS A 276 -7.52 0.48 -31.69
C HIS A 276 -8.25 1.77 -31.28
N PRO A 277 -9.04 2.38 -32.20
CA PRO A 277 -9.63 3.69 -31.97
C PRO A 277 -10.85 3.68 -31.04
N GLU A 278 -11.28 2.51 -30.61
CA GLU A 278 -12.39 2.27 -29.71
C GLU A 278 -12.03 1.28 -28.63
N TYR A 279 -12.62 1.41 -27.46
CA TYR A 279 -12.51 0.48 -26.36
C TYR A 279 -13.89 0.15 -25.78
N ARG A 280 -14.21 -1.15 -25.66
CA ARG A 280 -15.50 -1.61 -25.15
C ARG A 280 -15.40 -1.93 -23.67
N LEU A 281 -16.33 -1.38 -22.88
CA LEU A 281 -16.46 -1.61 -21.45
C LEU A 281 -17.82 -2.22 -21.15
N SER A 282 -17.82 -3.33 -20.41
CA SER A 282 -19.01 -3.88 -19.76
C SER A 282 -18.86 -3.69 -18.25
N LEU A 283 -19.82 -2.98 -17.64
CA LEU A 283 -19.77 -2.58 -16.23
C LEU A 283 -21.11 -2.90 -15.57
N ARG A 284 -21.08 -3.25 -14.29
CA ARG A 284 -22.25 -3.32 -13.43
C ARG A 284 -22.19 -2.16 -12.43
N ILE A 285 -23.30 -1.46 -12.28
CA ILE A 285 -23.42 -0.29 -11.42
C ILE A 285 -24.44 -0.58 -10.33
N ILE A 286 -24.00 -0.44 -9.09
CA ILE A 286 -24.81 -0.65 -7.89
C ILE A 286 -24.98 0.69 -7.21
N ARG A 287 -26.23 1.04 -6.85
CA ARG A 287 -26.55 2.16 -5.95
C ARG A 287 -27.14 1.63 -4.67
N ILE A 288 -26.58 2.03 -3.54
CA ILE A 288 -26.92 1.55 -2.21
C ILE A 288 -27.32 2.75 -1.36
N GLU A 289 -28.47 2.65 -0.68
CA GLU A 289 -28.84 3.61 0.37
C GLU A 289 -28.14 3.23 1.67
N LEU A 290 -27.33 4.15 2.21
CA LEU A 290 -26.61 3.97 3.50
C LEU A 290 -27.44 4.49 4.69
N SER A 291 -28.16 5.59 4.48
CA SER A 291 -29.07 6.23 5.44
C SER A 291 -29.95 7.21 4.69
N ASP A 292 -30.94 7.79 5.35
CA ASP A 292 -31.88 8.75 4.76
C ASP A 292 -31.14 9.77 3.86
N SER A 293 -31.39 9.70 2.56
CA SER A 293 -30.82 10.58 1.53
C SER A 293 -29.30 10.52 1.36
N CYS A 294 -28.62 9.48 1.89
CA CYS A 294 -27.20 9.24 1.68
C CYS A 294 -27.00 7.97 0.86
N TYR A 295 -26.41 8.12 -0.32
CA TYR A 295 -26.24 7.02 -1.27
C TYR A 295 -24.78 6.76 -1.58
N GLU A 296 -24.46 5.51 -1.92
CA GLU A 296 -23.17 5.08 -2.41
C GLU A 296 -23.31 4.38 -3.76
N ASN A 297 -22.53 4.82 -4.75
CA ASN A 297 -22.51 4.18 -6.05
C ASN A 297 -21.23 3.37 -6.20
N LEU A 298 -21.35 2.10 -6.54
CA LEU A 298 -20.26 1.18 -6.81
C LEU A 298 -20.28 0.79 -8.28
N ILE A 299 -19.10 0.76 -8.88
CA ILE A 299 -18.89 0.29 -10.26
C ILE A 299 -17.99 -0.91 -10.20
N THR A 300 -18.36 -1.98 -10.93
CA THR A 300 -17.66 -3.24 -10.91
C THR A 300 -17.71 -3.97 -12.25
N ASN A 301 -16.78 -4.90 -12.48
CA ASN A 301 -16.81 -5.92 -13.52
C ASN A 301 -16.98 -7.33 -12.94
N LEU A 302 -17.35 -7.45 -11.66
CA LEU A 302 -17.56 -8.75 -11.02
C LEU A 302 -18.78 -9.48 -11.63
N PRO A 303 -18.68 -10.80 -11.82
CA PRO A 303 -19.80 -11.62 -12.29
C PRO A 303 -20.97 -11.60 -11.29
N GLU A 304 -22.18 -11.36 -11.77
CA GLU A 304 -23.40 -11.36 -10.95
C GLU A 304 -23.66 -12.72 -10.28
N LEU A 305 -23.33 -13.80 -10.95
CA LEU A 305 -23.47 -15.17 -10.41
C LEU A 305 -22.60 -15.43 -9.17
N ASP A 306 -21.44 -14.77 -9.08
CA ASP A 306 -20.52 -14.92 -7.93
C ASP A 306 -20.80 -13.90 -6.84
N PHE A 307 -21.36 -12.72 -7.19
CA PHE A 307 -21.60 -11.60 -6.29
C PHE A 307 -22.96 -10.95 -6.55
N ASP A 308 -23.91 -11.17 -5.68
CA ASP A 308 -25.19 -10.51 -5.72
C ASP A 308 -25.09 -9.05 -5.18
N PHE A 309 -26.24 -8.36 -5.06
CA PHE A 309 -26.30 -6.98 -4.60
C PHE A 309 -25.80 -6.82 -3.15
N ASP A 310 -26.21 -7.71 -2.26
CA ASP A 310 -25.84 -7.65 -0.85
C ASP A 310 -24.37 -8.03 -0.63
N ASP A 311 -23.84 -9.00 -1.38
CA ASP A 311 -22.42 -9.33 -1.41
C ASP A 311 -21.56 -8.10 -1.74
N LEU A 312 -21.94 -7.29 -2.73
CA LEU A 312 -21.17 -6.11 -3.15
C LEU A 312 -21.18 -5.00 -2.09
N LYS A 313 -22.29 -4.85 -1.39
CA LYS A 313 -22.41 -3.93 -0.26
C LYS A 313 -21.45 -4.30 0.86
N ASP A 314 -21.48 -5.56 1.28
CA ASP A 314 -20.61 -6.07 2.36
C ASP A 314 -19.13 -6.05 1.95
N LEU A 315 -18.85 -6.41 0.68
CA LEU A 315 -17.51 -6.41 0.14
C LEU A 315 -16.85 -5.02 0.19
N TYR A 316 -17.58 -3.98 -0.16
CA TYR A 316 -17.02 -2.63 -0.17
C TYR A 316 -16.75 -2.09 1.25
N HIS A 317 -17.53 -2.51 2.24
CA HIS A 317 -17.28 -2.13 3.63
C HIS A 317 -15.92 -2.63 4.17
N LEU A 318 -15.40 -3.74 3.65
CA LEU A 318 -14.09 -4.26 4.05
C LEU A 318 -12.92 -3.32 3.69
N ARG A 319 -13.09 -2.38 2.75
CA ARG A 319 -12.08 -1.38 2.39
C ARG A 319 -11.62 -0.51 3.57
N TRP A 320 -12.48 -0.28 4.56
CA TRP A 320 -12.16 0.57 5.71
C TRP A 320 -11.01 0.03 6.59
N ASP A 321 -10.70 -1.26 6.48
CA ASP A 321 -9.57 -1.87 7.20
C ASP A 321 -8.21 -1.30 6.77
N GLU A 322 -8.11 -0.77 5.54
CA GLU A 322 -6.87 -0.16 5.02
C GLU A 322 -6.50 1.15 5.73
N GLU A 323 -7.47 1.99 6.08
CA GLU A 323 -7.19 3.26 6.79
C GLU A 323 -6.46 3.01 8.12
N THR A 324 -6.73 1.88 8.77
CA THR A 324 -6.05 1.45 10.00
C THR A 324 -4.59 1.07 9.71
N SER A 325 -4.33 0.37 8.59
CA SER A 325 -2.99 -0.07 8.19
C SER A 325 -2.07 1.10 7.89
N PHE A 326 -2.53 2.13 7.19
CA PHE A 326 -1.74 3.35 6.98
C PHE A 326 -1.44 4.10 8.29
N ARG A 327 -2.34 4.07 9.26
CA ARG A 327 -2.09 4.64 10.58
C ARG A 327 -0.97 3.87 11.28
N ASP A 328 -0.97 2.55 11.19
CA ASP A 328 0.05 1.68 11.80
C ASP A 328 1.41 1.84 11.12
N LEU A 329 1.46 2.07 9.81
CA LEU A 329 2.68 2.44 9.11
C LEU A 329 3.25 3.79 9.57
N LYS A 330 2.41 4.80 9.71
CA LYS A 330 2.86 6.17 10.01
C LYS A 330 3.43 6.33 11.41
N TYR A 331 2.83 5.73 12.41
CA TYR A 331 3.18 5.96 13.81
C TYR A 331 4.10 4.88 14.37
N PRO A 332 3.70 3.60 14.46
CA PRO A 332 4.53 2.59 15.08
C PRO A 332 5.77 2.23 14.28
N LEU A 333 5.71 2.32 12.95
CA LEU A 333 6.86 2.07 12.06
C LEU A 333 7.74 3.30 11.83
N CYS A 334 7.47 4.42 12.52
CA CYS A 334 8.30 5.62 12.46
C CYS A 334 8.42 6.26 11.05
N LEU A 335 7.39 6.17 10.17
CA LEU A 335 7.39 6.88 8.88
C LEU A 335 7.46 8.42 9.00
N LYS A 336 7.59 8.94 10.22
CA LYS A 336 7.85 10.34 10.52
C LYS A 336 9.31 10.64 10.86
N ALA A 337 10.17 9.62 10.93
CA ALA A 337 11.57 9.74 11.31
C ALA A 337 12.45 9.00 10.29
N PHE A 338 12.85 9.70 9.23
CA PHE A 338 13.77 9.15 8.23
C PHE A 338 15.22 9.47 8.61
N HIS A 339 16.15 8.58 8.25
CA HIS A 339 17.58 8.70 8.55
C HIS A 339 18.37 9.38 7.44
N SER A 340 17.71 9.83 6.38
CA SER A 340 18.36 10.49 5.26
C SER A 340 17.48 11.59 4.68
N GLN A 341 18.16 12.57 4.07
CA GLN A 341 17.52 13.61 3.26
C GLN A 341 17.37 13.20 1.80
N LYS A 342 18.12 12.19 1.36
CA LYS A 342 18.11 11.74 -0.03
C LYS A 342 16.88 10.90 -0.31
N TYR A 343 16.19 11.26 -1.38
CA TYR A 343 14.94 10.64 -1.80
C TYR A 343 15.07 9.12 -1.96
N GLU A 344 16.12 8.64 -2.62
CA GLU A 344 16.37 7.21 -2.81
C GLU A 344 16.52 6.43 -1.51
N TYR A 345 17.04 7.05 -0.45
CA TYR A 345 17.17 6.40 0.86
C TYR A 345 15.86 6.45 1.64
N ILE A 346 15.07 7.51 1.49
CA ILE A 346 13.74 7.60 2.07
C ILE A 346 12.86 6.45 1.51
N ILE A 347 12.90 6.24 0.19
CA ILE A 347 12.18 5.13 -0.46
C ILE A 347 12.59 3.78 0.14
N GLN A 348 13.89 3.50 0.26
CA GLN A 348 14.36 2.26 0.88
C GLN A 348 13.81 2.06 2.29
N GLU A 349 13.72 3.13 3.10
CA GLU A 349 13.16 3.06 4.44
C GLU A 349 11.65 2.83 4.44
N VAL A 350 10.91 3.41 3.50
CA VAL A 350 9.46 3.15 3.36
C VAL A 350 9.21 1.67 3.06
N TRP A 351 9.92 1.12 2.09
CA TRP A 351 9.85 -0.30 1.75
C TRP A 351 10.25 -1.22 2.92
N ALA A 352 11.36 -0.91 3.58
CA ALA A 352 11.83 -1.69 4.72
C ALA A 352 10.78 -1.75 5.84
N ARG A 353 10.08 -0.65 6.08
CA ARG A 353 9.01 -0.57 7.09
C ARG A 353 7.75 -1.31 6.67
N ALA A 354 7.42 -1.32 5.38
CA ALA A 354 6.33 -2.14 4.87
C ALA A 354 6.60 -3.65 5.06
N ILE A 355 7.83 -4.08 4.81
CA ILE A 355 8.24 -5.47 5.04
C ILE A 355 8.17 -5.82 6.54
N LEU A 356 8.66 -4.92 7.41
CA LEU A 356 8.54 -5.12 8.87
C LEU A 356 7.08 -5.15 9.33
N TYR A 357 6.21 -4.32 8.74
CA TYR A 357 4.78 -4.37 9.00
C TYR A 357 4.19 -5.74 8.64
N ASN A 358 4.49 -6.26 7.45
CA ASN A 358 4.02 -7.58 7.03
C ASN A 358 4.53 -8.70 7.94
N PHE A 359 5.80 -8.63 8.36
CA PHE A 359 6.38 -9.56 9.31
C PHE A 359 5.63 -9.54 10.66
N CYS A 360 5.36 -8.35 11.18
CA CYS A 360 4.62 -8.19 12.42
C CYS A 360 3.15 -8.64 12.27
N SER A 361 2.50 -8.27 11.17
CA SER A 361 1.10 -8.61 10.92
C SER A 361 0.89 -10.12 10.84
N GLU A 362 1.81 -10.85 10.18
CA GLU A 362 1.76 -12.32 10.09
C GLU A 362 1.82 -12.97 11.47
N ILE A 363 2.72 -12.50 12.33
CA ILE A 363 2.83 -13.02 13.70
C ILE A 363 1.61 -12.62 14.53
N ALA A 364 1.21 -11.35 14.48
CA ALA A 364 0.11 -10.81 15.29
C ALA A 364 -1.23 -11.45 14.98
N MET A 365 -1.49 -11.81 13.71
CA MET A 365 -2.72 -12.49 13.30
C MET A 365 -2.81 -13.93 13.79
N ALA A 366 -1.69 -14.56 14.10
CA ALA A 366 -1.63 -15.91 14.66
C ALA A 366 -1.68 -15.94 16.19
N VAL A 367 -1.62 -14.77 16.86
CA VAL A 367 -1.66 -14.71 18.32
C VAL A 367 -3.08 -14.88 18.82
N GLU A 368 -3.31 -15.93 19.58
CA GLU A 368 -4.58 -16.15 20.28
C GLU A 368 -4.69 -15.23 21.51
N ILE A 369 -5.75 -14.43 21.54
CA ILE A 369 -6.08 -13.61 22.70
C ILE A 369 -6.87 -14.45 23.68
N PRO A 370 -6.38 -14.70 24.91
CA PRO A 370 -7.09 -15.55 25.86
C PRO A 370 -8.50 -15.03 26.17
N GLU A 371 -9.50 -15.87 26.01
CA GLU A 371 -10.87 -15.58 26.41
C GLU A 371 -10.96 -15.44 27.94
N LYS A 372 -11.24 -14.23 28.39
CA LYS A 372 -11.55 -13.92 29.80
C LYS A 372 -12.89 -13.22 29.84
N LYS A 373 -13.65 -13.36 30.92
CA LYS A 373 -14.86 -12.53 31.14
C LYS A 373 -14.46 -11.05 31.20
N ARG A 374 -14.62 -10.34 30.08
CA ARG A 374 -14.26 -8.93 29.92
C ARG A 374 -15.45 -8.14 29.37
N LYS A 375 -15.53 -6.86 29.72
CA LYS A 375 -16.60 -5.96 29.24
C LYS A 375 -16.57 -5.72 27.74
N TYR A 376 -15.39 -5.81 27.10
CA TYR A 376 -15.17 -5.50 25.70
C TYR A 376 -14.45 -6.66 25.00
N VAL A 377 -14.59 -6.72 23.68
CA VAL A 377 -13.71 -7.50 22.81
C VAL A 377 -12.33 -6.84 22.81
N TYR A 378 -11.27 -7.62 22.78
CA TYR A 378 -9.90 -7.13 22.77
C TYR A 378 -9.20 -7.49 21.46
N GLN A 379 -8.31 -6.63 21.04
CA GLN A 379 -7.43 -6.83 19.87
C GLN A 379 -5.98 -6.61 20.23
N VAL A 380 -5.07 -7.13 19.40
CA VAL A 380 -3.63 -6.92 19.53
C VAL A 380 -3.31 -5.42 19.48
N ASN A 381 -2.42 -4.97 20.36
CA ASN A 381 -1.80 -3.65 20.26
C ASN A 381 -0.69 -3.68 19.20
N TYR A 382 -1.00 -3.33 17.97
CA TYR A 382 -0.03 -3.35 16.87
C TYR A 382 1.19 -2.47 17.12
N SER A 383 1.06 -1.36 17.85
CA SER A 383 2.19 -0.49 18.20
C SER A 383 3.24 -1.22 19.06
N GLU A 384 2.80 -2.01 20.03
CA GLU A 384 3.71 -2.82 20.84
C GLU A 384 4.18 -4.09 20.11
N ALA A 385 3.28 -4.73 19.36
CA ALA A 385 3.64 -5.90 18.56
C ALA A 385 4.78 -5.59 17.57
N ILE A 386 4.77 -4.42 16.91
CA ILE A 386 5.83 -4.00 16.00
C ILE A 386 7.17 -3.84 16.71
N LYS A 387 7.19 -3.28 17.93
CA LYS A 387 8.42 -3.16 18.73
C LYS A 387 8.98 -4.53 19.10
N ILE A 388 8.11 -5.41 19.63
CA ILE A 388 8.47 -6.78 19.99
C ILE A 388 9.01 -7.55 18.78
N CYS A 389 8.35 -7.47 17.65
CA CYS A 389 8.78 -8.13 16.40
C CYS A 389 10.11 -7.58 15.88
N ARG A 390 10.35 -6.28 16.00
CA ARG A 390 11.61 -5.64 15.62
C ARG A 390 12.78 -6.12 16.50
N ASP A 391 12.57 -6.18 17.81
CA ASP A 391 13.58 -6.69 18.73
C ASP A 391 13.85 -8.18 18.47
N PHE A 392 12.80 -8.95 18.18
CA PHE A 392 12.95 -10.35 17.79
C PHE A 392 13.78 -10.54 16.52
N LEU A 393 13.64 -9.66 15.52
CA LEU A 393 14.48 -9.70 14.31
C LEU A 393 15.96 -9.39 14.59
N ARG A 394 16.27 -8.60 15.61
CA ARG A 394 17.64 -8.24 16.01
C ARG A 394 18.38 -9.34 16.76
N ILE A 395 17.66 -10.30 17.33
CA ILE A 395 18.28 -11.39 18.09
C ILE A 395 18.94 -12.37 17.12
N HIS A 396 20.27 -12.50 17.20
CA HIS A 396 21.07 -13.38 16.36
C HIS A 396 21.91 -14.39 17.17
N ASP A 397 21.90 -14.30 18.49
CA ASP A 397 22.75 -15.04 19.41
C ASP A 397 22.13 -16.30 20.02
N GLY A 398 20.97 -16.72 19.50
CA GLY A 398 20.23 -17.86 20.02
C GLY A 398 19.37 -17.59 21.26
N THR A 399 19.34 -16.35 21.75
CA THR A 399 18.43 -15.93 22.82
C THR A 399 16.98 -16.16 22.39
N THR A 400 16.18 -16.78 23.25
CA THR A 400 14.77 -17.03 22.97
C THR A 400 13.91 -15.90 23.51
N LEU A 401 13.11 -15.28 22.64
CA LEU A 401 12.09 -14.31 23.01
C LEU A 401 10.70 -14.96 22.85
N ASP A 402 9.85 -14.85 23.87
CA ASP A 402 8.47 -15.28 23.79
C ASP A 402 7.59 -14.21 23.11
N VAL A 403 7.71 -14.14 21.80
CA VAL A 403 7.06 -13.10 20.98
C VAL A 403 5.54 -13.16 21.09
N GLU A 404 4.96 -14.35 20.91
CA GLU A 404 3.50 -14.56 20.99
C GLU A 404 2.96 -14.23 22.37
N GLY A 405 3.64 -14.68 23.43
CA GLY A 405 3.27 -14.38 24.80
C GLY A 405 3.32 -12.89 25.13
N LEU A 406 4.37 -12.19 24.68
CA LEU A 406 4.51 -10.75 24.85
C LEU A 406 3.42 -9.98 24.08
N ILE A 407 3.09 -10.38 22.86
CA ILE A 407 2.01 -9.76 22.08
C ILE A 407 0.66 -10.00 22.75
N ALA A 408 0.39 -11.23 23.22
CA ALA A 408 -0.86 -11.59 23.90
C ALA A 408 -1.08 -10.85 25.23
N GLN A 409 0.00 -10.40 25.89
CA GLN A 409 -0.07 -9.54 27.08
C GLN A 409 -0.41 -8.09 26.75
N ASN A 410 -0.09 -7.64 25.54
CA ASN A 410 -0.27 -6.26 25.09
C ASN A 410 -1.47 -6.12 24.16
N ILE A 411 -2.68 -6.06 24.73
CA ILE A 411 -3.94 -6.00 24.01
C ILE A 411 -4.73 -4.72 24.35
N LEU A 412 -5.57 -4.27 23.42
CA LEU A 412 -6.40 -3.08 23.56
C LEU A 412 -7.89 -3.41 23.47
N PRO A 413 -8.75 -2.78 24.27
CA PRO A 413 -10.20 -2.97 24.17
C PRO A 413 -10.74 -2.29 22.90
N VAL A 414 -11.55 -3.02 22.15
CA VAL A 414 -12.37 -2.48 21.05
C VAL A 414 -13.59 -1.81 21.68
N ARG A 415 -13.71 -0.50 21.55
CA ARG A 415 -14.81 0.30 22.11
C ARG A 415 -15.73 0.75 20.96
N PRO A 416 -16.92 0.13 20.78
CA PRO A 416 -17.86 0.53 19.74
C PRO A 416 -18.28 2.00 19.89
N GLY A 417 -18.56 2.67 18.76
CA GLY A 417 -19.10 4.02 18.73
C GLY A 417 -18.13 5.15 19.11
N ARG A 418 -16.83 4.86 19.31
CA ARG A 418 -15.84 5.90 19.59
C ARG A 418 -15.32 6.51 18.29
N THR A 419 -15.78 7.71 17.98
CA THR A 419 -15.29 8.49 16.84
C THR A 419 -14.23 9.51 17.28
N PHE A 420 -13.16 9.65 16.48
CA PHE A 420 -12.14 10.68 16.68
C PHE A 420 -12.20 11.64 15.48
N PRO A 421 -12.81 12.83 15.61
CA PRO A 421 -12.83 13.79 14.52
C PRO A 421 -11.40 14.15 14.10
N ARG A 422 -11.16 14.17 12.79
CA ARG A 422 -9.87 14.58 12.23
C ARG A 422 -9.63 16.07 12.54
N GLN A 423 -8.72 16.38 13.45
CA GLN A 423 -8.29 17.75 13.68
C GLN A 423 -7.24 18.14 12.63
N ALA A 424 -7.47 19.28 11.96
CA ALA A 424 -6.45 19.89 11.12
C ALA A 424 -5.28 20.31 12.01
N ARG A 425 -4.15 19.58 11.93
CA ARG A 425 -2.94 19.92 12.69
C ARG A 425 -2.02 20.77 11.84
N PHE A 426 -1.47 21.82 12.44
CA PHE A 426 -0.36 22.55 11.84
C PHE A 426 0.81 21.60 11.58
N LYS A 427 1.40 21.70 10.40
CA LYS A 427 2.59 20.93 10.05
C LYS A 427 3.81 21.61 10.62
N LEU A 428 4.36 21.03 11.68
CA LEU A 428 5.66 21.42 12.21
C LEU A 428 6.75 20.82 11.31
N PRO A 429 7.86 21.54 11.08
CA PRO A 429 9.00 20.96 10.38
C PRO A 429 9.45 19.72 11.11
N ILE A 430 9.66 18.62 10.36
CA ILE A 430 10.23 17.42 10.92
C ILE A 430 11.66 17.72 11.31
N SER A 431 11.95 17.62 12.62
CA SER A 431 13.32 17.63 13.10
C SER A 431 13.94 16.27 12.86
N PHE A 432 15.12 16.26 12.25
CA PHE A 432 15.89 15.03 12.11
C PHE A 432 16.34 14.48 13.44
N CYS A 433 16.41 13.16 13.53
CA CYS A 433 17.17 12.44 14.53
C CYS A 433 18.71 12.63 14.37
N TYR A 434 19.15 13.77 13.83
CA TYR A 434 20.56 14.07 13.59
C TYR A 434 21.24 14.85 14.69
N ARG A 435 20.52 15.28 15.66
CA ARG A 435 21.14 16.10 16.68
C ARG A 435 21.96 15.22 17.59
N ASN A 436 23.21 15.19 17.25
CA ASN A 436 24.50 14.83 17.86
C ASN A 436 25.18 13.61 17.29
#